data_1b26be79010ae52d552129088be77a81
#
_entry.id   1b26be79010ae52d552129088be77a81
#
_cell.length_a   1.000
_cell.length_b   1.000
_cell.length_c   1.000
_cell.angle_alpha   90.00
_cell.angle_beta   90.00
_cell.angle_gamma   90.00
#
_symmetry.space_group_name_H-M   'P 1'
#
loop_
_entity.id
_entity.type
_entity.pdbx_description
1 polymer ?
#
loop_
_entity_poly.entity_id
_entity_poly.type
_entity_poly.pdbx_seq_one_letter_code
_entity_poly.pdbx_strand_id
1 'polypeptide(L)'
;KGHRRIAALTADPDDSSISQLRYSGYARALRELGIPPEEEDVICADDFTVESGCRAMRERLKRPADFTAVFAIADDMAIGAMRALRESGRSIPEDCSIIAIDGINVSEYIHPMLTTLCQPMTAMGTKSVELLLGVIRGGAHDHLTLPTTLRAGESVRDLTK
;
A
#
# COMPACT_ATOMS: atom_id res chain seq x y z
N LYS A 1 -0.80 1.86 16.34
CA LYS A 1 -1.77 0.78 16.36
C LYS A 1 -1.22 -0.54 16.95
N GLY A 2 0.05 -0.59 17.35
CA GLY A 2 0.65 -1.70 18.10
C GLY A 2 1.09 -2.91 17.28
N HIS A 3 0.89 -2.92 15.97
CA HIS A 3 1.40 -3.99 15.11
C HIS A 3 2.92 -4.00 15.10
N ARG A 4 3.52 -5.20 15.24
CA ARG A 4 4.97 -5.37 15.20
C ARG A 4 5.43 -6.31 14.11
N ARG A 5 4.58 -7.18 13.60
CA ARG A 5 4.86 -8.01 12.44
C ARG A 5 3.94 -7.58 11.31
N ILE A 6 4.51 -6.90 10.33
CA ILE A 6 3.79 -6.24 9.24
C ILE A 6 4.39 -6.73 7.94
N ALA A 7 3.61 -7.40 7.13
CA ALA A 7 4.05 -7.82 5.80
C ALA A 7 3.96 -6.67 4.79
N ALA A 8 4.85 -6.65 3.80
CA ALA A 8 4.77 -5.76 2.65
C ALA A 8 4.29 -6.53 1.42
N LEU A 9 3.18 -6.10 0.82
CA LEU A 9 2.74 -6.57 -0.48
C LEU A 9 3.20 -5.56 -1.54
N THR A 10 4.18 -5.95 -2.32
CA THR A 10 4.86 -5.11 -3.32
C THR A 10 4.85 -5.79 -4.69
N ALA A 11 5.06 -5.03 -5.76
CA ALA A 11 5.54 -5.58 -7.02
C ALA A 11 7.07 -5.69 -6.95
N ASP A 12 7.74 -6.07 -8.03
CA ASP A 12 9.18 -6.31 -8.02
C ASP A 12 9.95 -5.18 -7.30
N PRO A 13 10.61 -5.46 -6.16
CA PRO A 13 11.30 -4.44 -5.40
C PRO A 13 12.61 -3.96 -6.07
N ASP A 14 13.13 -4.71 -7.04
CA ASP A 14 14.34 -4.33 -7.80
C ASP A 14 14.03 -3.41 -8.99
N ASP A 15 12.75 -3.25 -9.33
CA ASP A 15 12.32 -2.23 -10.27
C ASP A 15 12.52 -0.85 -9.64
N SER A 16 13.33 0.00 -10.29
CA SER A 16 13.62 1.40 -9.88
C SER A 16 12.39 2.33 -9.84
N SER A 17 11.24 1.76 -9.94
CA SER A 17 9.92 2.35 -10.02
C SER A 17 9.33 2.69 -8.65
N ILE A 18 8.05 2.97 -8.68
CA ILE A 18 7.17 3.21 -7.53
C ILE A 18 7.28 2.11 -6.46
N SER A 19 7.48 0.84 -6.85
CA SER A 19 7.63 -0.30 -5.93
C SER A 19 8.78 -0.08 -4.96
N GLN A 20 9.97 0.21 -5.47
CA GLN A 20 11.16 0.43 -4.66
C GLN A 20 11.00 1.62 -3.71
N LEU A 21 10.44 2.74 -4.20
CA LEU A 21 10.25 3.93 -3.38
C LEU A 21 9.27 3.69 -2.23
N ARG A 22 8.13 3.04 -2.50
CA ARG A 22 7.10 2.74 -1.49
C ARG A 22 7.61 1.69 -0.50
N TYR A 23 8.27 0.65 -0.98
CA TYR A 23 8.91 -0.36 -0.12
C TYR A 23 10.01 0.22 0.76
N SER A 24 10.87 1.08 0.21
CA SER A 24 11.92 1.75 0.98
C SER A 24 11.35 2.61 2.11
N GLY A 25 10.23 3.29 1.86
CA GLY A 25 9.49 4.04 2.88
C GLY A 25 8.99 3.14 4.01
N TYR A 26 8.37 2.01 3.67
CA TYR A 26 7.94 0.99 4.63
C TYR A 26 9.11 0.46 5.46
N ALA A 27 10.18 -0.01 4.80
CA ALA A 27 11.34 -0.57 5.48
C ALA A 27 12.03 0.45 6.40
N ARG A 28 12.10 1.72 5.99
CA ARG A 28 12.61 2.81 6.83
C ARG A 28 11.75 3.00 8.07
N ALA A 29 10.44 3.09 7.90
CA ALA A 29 9.51 3.29 9.03
C ALA A 29 9.60 2.17 10.06
N LEU A 30 9.73 0.91 9.62
CA LEU A 30 9.93 -0.22 10.54
C LEU A 30 11.23 -0.09 11.33
N ARG A 31 12.36 0.24 10.66
CA ARG A 31 13.64 0.43 11.33
C ARG A 31 13.60 1.55 12.37
N GLU A 32 12.97 2.68 12.05
CA GLU A 32 12.79 3.81 12.96
C GLU A 32 11.98 3.43 14.22
N LEU A 33 11.07 2.46 14.10
CA LEU A 33 10.29 1.91 15.19
C LEU A 33 10.97 0.72 15.92
N GLY A 34 12.20 0.37 15.55
CA GLY A 34 12.91 -0.77 16.10
C GLY A 34 12.29 -2.13 15.74
N ILE A 35 11.62 -2.21 14.60
CA ILE A 35 11.04 -3.43 14.03
C ILE A 35 11.86 -3.79 12.80
N PRO A 36 12.67 -4.85 12.83
CA PRO A 36 13.41 -5.24 11.62
C PRO A 36 12.42 -5.74 10.54
N PRO A 37 12.55 -5.29 9.29
CA PRO A 37 11.81 -5.90 8.19
C PRO A 37 12.34 -7.32 7.96
N GLU A 38 11.45 -8.30 7.92
CA GLU A 38 11.77 -9.70 7.65
C GLU A 38 11.58 -10.00 6.16
N GLU A 39 12.55 -10.65 5.54
CA GLU A 39 12.47 -11.01 4.11
C GLU A 39 11.27 -11.92 3.80
N GLU A 40 10.93 -12.81 4.72
CA GLU A 40 9.78 -13.71 4.58
C GLU A 40 8.43 -12.99 4.58
N ASP A 41 8.36 -11.77 5.08
CA ASP A 41 7.17 -10.93 5.11
C ASP A 41 7.09 -9.97 3.90
N VAL A 42 8.03 -10.08 2.96
CA VAL A 42 7.94 -9.41 1.65
C VAL A 42 7.21 -10.31 0.65
N ILE A 43 6.07 -9.85 0.20
CA ILE A 43 5.17 -10.57 -0.71
C ILE A 43 5.24 -9.88 -2.07
N CYS A 44 5.90 -10.52 -3.05
CA CYS A 44 6.03 -9.96 -4.38
C CYS A 44 4.87 -10.41 -5.27
N ALA A 45 4.18 -9.46 -5.86
CA ALA A 45 3.20 -9.66 -6.92
C ALA A 45 3.83 -9.33 -8.29
N ASP A 46 3.27 -9.84 -9.37
CA ASP A 46 3.83 -9.63 -10.71
C ASP A 46 3.56 -8.21 -11.24
N ASP A 47 2.45 -7.60 -10.77
CA ASP A 47 2.02 -6.26 -11.15
C ASP A 47 1.13 -5.63 -10.06
N PHE A 48 0.56 -4.45 -10.35
CA PHE A 48 -0.26 -3.68 -9.42
C PHE A 48 -1.76 -4.04 -9.45
N THR A 49 -2.16 -5.12 -10.11
CA THR A 49 -3.57 -5.49 -10.27
C THR A 49 -4.16 -6.18 -9.03
N VAL A 50 -5.48 -6.16 -8.92
CA VAL A 50 -6.25 -6.92 -7.91
C VAL A 50 -5.94 -8.42 -8.01
N GLU A 51 -5.87 -8.95 -9.23
CA GLU A 51 -5.61 -10.37 -9.47
C GLU A 51 -4.23 -10.77 -9.00
N SER A 52 -3.22 -9.98 -9.32
CA SER A 52 -1.83 -10.24 -8.94
C SER A 52 -1.65 -10.17 -7.43
N GLY A 53 -2.21 -9.15 -6.76
CA GLY A 53 -2.21 -9.05 -5.31
C GLY A 53 -2.90 -10.23 -4.63
N CYS A 54 -4.02 -10.69 -5.18
CA CYS A 54 -4.74 -11.86 -4.67
C CYS A 54 -3.90 -13.15 -4.82
N ARG A 55 -3.28 -13.36 -5.98
CA ARG A 55 -2.43 -14.54 -6.24
C ARG A 55 -1.21 -14.55 -5.32
N ALA A 56 -0.51 -13.44 -5.19
CA ALA A 56 0.67 -13.32 -4.33
C ALA A 56 0.34 -13.58 -2.86
N MET A 57 -0.76 -13.02 -2.37
CA MET A 57 -1.20 -13.26 -1.00
C MET A 57 -1.63 -14.71 -0.78
N ARG A 58 -2.37 -15.34 -1.70
CA ARG A 58 -2.71 -16.77 -1.60
C ARG A 58 -1.46 -17.65 -1.52
N GLU A 59 -0.44 -17.36 -2.32
CA GLU A 59 0.82 -18.11 -2.29
C GLU A 59 1.53 -17.94 -0.95
N ARG A 60 1.59 -16.72 -0.41
CA ARG A 60 2.18 -16.45 0.91
C ARG A 60 1.45 -17.20 2.03
N LEU A 61 0.12 -17.30 1.94
CA LEU A 61 -0.72 -17.95 2.95
C LEU A 61 -0.64 -19.49 2.96
N LYS A 62 0.03 -20.12 1.99
CA LYS A 62 0.33 -21.57 2.01
C LYS A 62 1.40 -21.92 3.05
N ARG A 63 2.13 -20.94 3.57
CA ARG A 63 3.13 -21.08 4.63
C ARG A 63 2.62 -20.41 5.91
N PRO A 64 3.15 -20.78 7.09
CA PRO A 64 2.83 -20.08 8.32
C PRO A 64 2.99 -18.56 8.14
N ALA A 65 2.01 -17.81 8.58
CA ALA A 65 1.93 -16.36 8.37
C ALA A 65 1.55 -15.69 9.70
N ASP A 66 2.57 -15.20 10.41
CA ASP A 66 2.42 -14.64 11.75
C ASP A 66 2.26 -13.12 11.73
N PHE A 67 2.26 -12.50 10.55
CA PHE A 67 2.00 -11.07 10.42
C PHE A 67 0.55 -10.74 10.82
N THR A 68 0.41 -9.64 11.53
CA THR A 68 -0.88 -9.11 12.00
C THR A 68 -1.37 -7.93 11.16
N ALA A 69 -0.54 -7.46 10.25
CA ALA A 69 -0.90 -6.39 9.32
C ALA A 69 -0.19 -6.56 7.98
N VAL A 70 -0.78 -5.99 6.95
CA VAL A 70 -0.22 -5.90 5.59
C VAL A 70 -0.18 -4.43 5.18
N PHE A 71 0.98 -3.98 4.73
CA PHE A 71 1.13 -2.77 3.95
C PHE A 71 1.16 -3.15 2.48
N ALA A 72 0.15 -2.78 1.73
CA ALA A 72 0.12 -2.95 0.28
C ALA A 72 0.54 -1.65 -0.41
N ILE A 73 1.42 -1.74 -1.39
CA ILE A 73 1.92 -0.55 -2.09
C ILE A 73 0.89 0.09 -3.02
N ALA A 74 -0.25 -0.58 -3.29
CA ALA A 74 -1.35 -0.04 -4.09
C ALA A 74 -2.70 -0.54 -3.57
N ASP A 75 -3.77 0.25 -3.72
CA ASP A 75 -5.12 -0.10 -3.31
C ASP A 75 -5.66 -1.34 -4.03
N ASP A 76 -5.43 -1.48 -5.34
CA ASP A 76 -5.86 -2.64 -6.10
C ASP A 76 -5.22 -3.93 -5.58
N MET A 77 -3.93 -3.90 -5.28
CA MET A 77 -3.24 -5.05 -4.67
C MET A 77 -3.81 -5.37 -3.28
N ALA A 78 -4.14 -4.34 -2.49
CA ALA A 78 -4.77 -4.53 -1.17
C ALA A 78 -6.14 -5.20 -1.29
N ILE A 79 -6.98 -4.79 -2.24
CA ILE A 79 -8.29 -5.39 -2.52
C ILE A 79 -8.12 -6.89 -2.84
N GLY A 80 -7.14 -7.22 -3.68
CA GLY A 80 -6.79 -8.60 -3.99
C GLY A 80 -6.34 -9.40 -2.75
N ALA A 81 -5.47 -8.82 -1.93
CA ALA A 81 -5.00 -9.44 -0.70
C ALA A 81 -6.14 -9.65 0.31
N MET A 82 -7.05 -8.69 0.46
CA MET A 82 -8.24 -8.82 1.32
C MET A 82 -9.10 -10.02 0.92
N ARG A 83 -9.26 -10.26 -0.37
CA ARG A 83 -9.96 -11.44 -0.88
C ARG A 83 -9.25 -12.73 -0.48
N ALA A 84 -7.94 -12.81 -0.70
CA ALA A 84 -7.15 -14.00 -0.37
C ALA A 84 -7.15 -14.30 1.15
N LEU A 85 -7.04 -13.28 1.99
CA LEU A 85 -7.13 -13.41 3.45
C LEU A 85 -8.48 -14.00 3.88
N ARG A 86 -9.59 -13.50 3.34
CA ARG A 86 -10.93 -14.03 3.64
C ARG A 86 -11.11 -15.47 3.17
N GLU A 87 -10.63 -15.79 1.98
CA GLU A 87 -10.67 -17.16 1.44
C GLU A 87 -9.87 -18.15 2.31
N SER A 88 -8.85 -17.67 3.02
CA SER A 88 -8.08 -18.46 3.99
C SER A 88 -8.71 -18.53 5.39
N GLY A 89 -9.89 -17.91 5.58
CA GLY A 89 -10.61 -17.85 6.85
C GLY A 89 -10.16 -16.76 7.80
N ARG A 90 -9.31 -15.81 7.36
CA ARG A 90 -8.87 -14.66 8.18
C ARG A 90 -9.84 -13.50 8.06
N SER A 91 -10.24 -12.95 9.18
CA SER A 91 -11.08 -11.74 9.27
C SER A 91 -10.23 -10.47 9.17
N ILE A 92 -10.79 -9.42 8.58
CA ILE A 92 -10.18 -8.10 8.47
C ILE A 92 -11.12 -7.11 9.14
N PRO A 93 -10.66 -6.34 10.12
CA PRO A 93 -9.28 -6.20 10.60
C PRO A 93 -8.88 -7.13 11.76
N GLU A 94 -9.73 -8.05 12.23
CA GLU A 94 -9.58 -8.79 13.48
C GLU A 94 -8.34 -9.68 13.50
N ASP A 95 -8.10 -10.47 12.45
CA ASP A 95 -6.93 -11.36 12.35
C ASP A 95 -5.77 -10.69 11.60
N CYS A 96 -6.09 -9.79 10.66
CA CYS A 96 -5.09 -9.11 9.87
C CYS A 96 -5.58 -7.72 9.45
N SER A 97 -4.88 -6.69 9.86
CA SER A 97 -5.11 -5.32 9.39
C SER A 97 -4.52 -5.11 8.00
N ILE A 98 -5.11 -4.21 7.21
CA ILE A 98 -4.58 -3.84 5.90
C ILE A 98 -4.59 -2.32 5.72
N ILE A 99 -3.48 -1.79 5.20
CA ILE A 99 -3.37 -0.39 4.77
C ILE A 99 -2.71 -0.33 3.40
N ALA A 100 -3.10 0.65 2.58
CA ALA A 100 -2.57 0.79 1.23
C ALA A 100 -2.28 2.25 0.85
N ILE A 101 -1.91 2.45 -0.41
CA ILE A 101 -1.68 3.75 -1.02
C ILE A 101 -2.50 3.80 -2.31
N ASP A 102 -3.02 4.94 -2.63
CA ASP A 102 -3.55 5.56 -3.84
C ASP A 102 -4.84 6.33 -3.56
N GLY A 103 -5.78 5.76 -2.76
CA GLY A 103 -7.06 6.37 -2.46
C GLY A 103 -8.07 6.27 -3.61
N ILE A 104 -8.07 5.14 -4.33
CA ILE A 104 -9.02 4.92 -5.43
C ILE A 104 -10.46 4.87 -4.91
N ASN A 105 -11.42 5.24 -5.76
CA ASN A 105 -12.82 5.35 -5.34
C ASN A 105 -13.41 4.01 -4.89
N VAL A 106 -13.10 2.90 -5.57
CA VAL A 106 -13.66 1.60 -5.25
C VAL A 106 -13.29 1.13 -3.84
N SER A 107 -12.17 1.58 -3.29
CA SER A 107 -11.73 1.22 -1.93
C SER A 107 -12.62 1.79 -0.81
N GLU A 108 -13.51 2.74 -1.12
CA GLU A 108 -14.55 3.24 -0.21
C GLU A 108 -15.79 2.34 -0.14
N TYR A 109 -16.03 1.54 -1.18
CA TYR A 109 -17.25 0.74 -1.33
C TYR A 109 -17.06 -0.74 -1.02
N ILE A 110 -15.84 -1.16 -0.72
CA ILE A 110 -15.57 -2.53 -0.24
C ILE A 110 -15.79 -2.61 1.27
N HIS A 111 -16.07 -3.80 1.77
CA HIS A 111 -16.22 -4.03 3.21
C HIS A 111 -15.18 -5.05 3.71
N PRO A 112 -14.43 -4.74 4.79
CA PRO A 112 -14.35 -3.43 5.45
C PRO A 112 -13.77 -2.36 4.50
N MET A 113 -14.15 -1.09 4.71
CA MET A 113 -13.61 0.03 3.95
C MET A 113 -12.10 0.10 4.13
N LEU A 114 -11.37 0.21 3.01
CA LEU A 114 -9.90 0.20 3.05
C LEU A 114 -9.34 1.51 3.63
N THR A 115 -8.46 1.38 4.62
CA THR A 115 -7.60 2.47 5.07
C THR A 115 -6.49 2.67 4.05
N THR A 116 -6.37 3.88 3.50
CA THR A 116 -5.41 4.15 2.44
C THR A 116 -4.86 5.58 2.49
N LEU A 117 -3.64 5.75 2.02
CA LEU A 117 -3.00 7.04 1.83
C LEU A 117 -3.38 7.60 0.45
N CYS A 118 -4.32 8.55 0.43
CA CYS A 118 -4.86 9.11 -0.80
C CYS A 118 -3.87 10.06 -1.47
N GLN A 119 -3.61 9.86 -2.74
CA GLN A 119 -2.89 10.79 -3.59
C GLN A 119 -3.83 11.91 -4.08
N PRO A 120 -3.37 13.17 -4.15
CA PRO A 120 -4.19 14.28 -4.63
C PRO A 120 -4.27 14.28 -6.17
N MET A 121 -4.91 13.26 -6.77
CA MET A 121 -4.90 12.97 -8.21
C MET A 121 -5.29 14.17 -9.08
N THR A 122 -6.36 14.90 -8.70
CA THR A 122 -6.79 16.10 -9.44
C THR A 122 -5.72 17.20 -9.42
N ALA A 123 -5.13 17.45 -8.24
CA ALA A 123 -4.07 18.45 -8.12
C ALA A 123 -2.81 18.02 -8.87
N MET A 124 -2.47 16.72 -8.86
CA MET A 124 -1.36 16.16 -9.63
C MET A 124 -1.57 16.41 -11.14
N GLY A 125 -2.74 16.08 -11.67
CA GLY A 125 -3.06 16.33 -13.08
C GLY A 125 -2.98 17.82 -13.44
N THR A 126 -3.61 18.69 -12.65
CA THR A 126 -3.57 20.15 -12.88
C THR A 126 -2.14 20.68 -12.85
N LYS A 127 -1.37 20.34 -11.82
CA LYS A 127 0.01 20.82 -11.66
C LYS A 127 0.96 20.28 -12.74
N SER A 128 0.75 19.04 -13.19
CA SER A 128 1.53 18.49 -14.30
C SER A 128 1.35 19.29 -15.58
N VAL A 129 0.11 19.68 -15.91
CA VAL A 129 -0.16 20.51 -17.10
C VAL A 129 0.39 21.92 -16.93
N GLU A 130 0.25 22.55 -15.77
CA GLU A 130 0.82 23.87 -15.47
C GLU A 130 2.34 23.87 -15.65
N LEU A 131 3.04 22.87 -15.11
CA LEU A 131 4.49 22.71 -15.25
C LEU A 131 4.89 22.51 -16.72
N LEU A 132 4.19 21.62 -17.43
CA LEU A 132 4.45 21.37 -18.85
C LEU A 132 4.33 22.67 -19.68
N LEU A 133 3.26 23.43 -19.49
CA LEU A 133 3.05 24.70 -20.18
C LEU A 133 4.12 25.74 -19.81
N GLY A 134 4.57 25.75 -18.55
CA GLY A 134 5.69 26.58 -18.09
C GLY A 134 6.97 26.27 -18.87
N VAL A 135 7.32 25.00 -18.98
CA VAL A 135 8.50 24.52 -19.72
C VAL A 135 8.40 24.87 -21.22
N ILE A 136 7.25 24.64 -21.85
CA ILE A 136 7.03 24.97 -23.27
C ILE A 136 7.24 26.46 -23.54
N ARG A 137 6.93 27.33 -22.58
CA ARG A 137 7.13 28.76 -22.63
C ARG A 137 8.55 29.25 -22.30
N GLY A 138 9.48 28.32 -22.09
CA GLY A 138 10.88 28.61 -21.77
C GLY A 138 11.16 28.82 -20.28
N GLY A 139 10.22 28.42 -19.40
CA GLY A 139 10.43 28.41 -17.95
C GLY A 139 11.37 27.31 -17.48
N ALA A 140 11.83 27.39 -16.24
CA ALA A 140 12.68 26.38 -15.61
C ALA A 140 11.88 25.11 -15.29
N HIS A 141 12.61 23.98 -15.17
CA HIS A 141 12.06 22.73 -14.64
C HIS A 141 11.97 22.84 -13.13
N ASP A 142 10.77 22.71 -12.58
CA ASP A 142 10.53 22.67 -11.14
C ASP A 142 10.10 21.29 -10.69
N HIS A 143 10.51 20.93 -9.46
CA HIS A 143 10.00 19.76 -8.75
C HIS A 143 8.93 20.19 -7.77
N LEU A 144 7.73 19.63 -7.91
CA LEU A 144 6.61 19.91 -7.02
C LEU A 144 6.24 18.66 -6.21
N THR A 145 6.28 18.79 -4.89
CA THR A 145 5.78 17.77 -3.99
C THR A 145 4.38 18.15 -3.52
N LEU A 146 3.43 17.25 -3.69
CA LEU A 146 2.05 17.42 -3.23
C LEU A 146 1.79 16.54 -2.00
N PRO A 147 1.13 17.06 -0.95
CA PRO A 147 0.82 16.29 0.24
C PRO A 147 -0.23 15.22 -0.05
N THR A 148 -0.05 14.05 0.55
CA THR A 148 -1.05 12.99 0.61
C THR A 148 -1.90 13.13 1.87
N THR A 149 -3.10 12.51 1.88
CA THR A 149 -4.00 12.49 3.04
C THR A 149 -4.35 11.05 3.41
N LEU A 150 -4.41 10.76 4.71
CA LEU A 150 -4.87 9.46 5.18
C LEU A 150 -6.40 9.42 5.19
N ARG A 151 -6.99 8.49 4.45
CA ARG A 151 -8.38 8.10 4.58
C ARG A 151 -8.45 6.91 5.55
N ALA A 152 -8.91 7.17 6.77
CA ALA A 152 -9.13 6.13 7.75
C ALA A 152 -10.40 5.33 7.37
N GLY A 153 -10.21 4.07 7.08
CA GLY A 153 -11.29 3.10 6.85
C GLY A 153 -11.47 2.18 8.06
N GLU A 154 -12.01 1.00 7.80
CA GLU A 154 -12.33 -0.03 8.79
C GLU A 154 -11.30 -1.18 8.78
N SER A 155 -10.37 -1.19 7.82
CA SER A 155 -9.44 -2.30 7.58
C SER A 155 -8.26 -2.37 8.54
N VAL A 156 -8.16 -1.46 9.52
CA VAL A 156 -7.06 -1.40 10.50
C VAL A 156 -7.62 -1.34 11.91
N ARG A 157 -7.27 -2.34 12.74
CA ARG A 157 -7.58 -2.33 14.17
C ARG A 157 -6.43 -1.79 15.01
N ASP A 158 -6.75 -1.46 16.24
CA ASP A 158 -5.80 -1.00 17.25
C ASP A 158 -5.53 -2.13 18.25
N LEU A 159 -4.29 -2.63 18.29
CA LEU A 159 -3.84 -3.69 19.21
C LEU A 159 -3.43 -3.15 20.59
N THR A 160 -3.46 -1.83 20.78
CA THR A 160 -3.09 -1.18 22.07
C THR A 160 -4.27 -0.96 23.00
N LYS A 161 -5.47 -1.34 22.54
CA LYS A 161 -6.72 -1.21 23.31
C LYS A 161 -7.16 -2.53 23.88
#